data_7a6cdeddd797e4c375483aa2ac413ca1
#
_entry.id   7a6cdeddd797e4c375483aa2ac413ca1
#
_cell.length_a   1.000
_cell.length_b   1.000
_cell.length_c   1.000
_cell.angle_alpha   90.00
_cell.angle_beta   90.00
_cell.angle_gamma   90.00
#
_symmetry.space_group_name_H-M   'P 1'
#
loop_
_entity.id
_entity.type
_entity.pdbx_description
1 polymer ?
#
loop_
_entity_poly.entity_id
_entity_poly.type
_entity_poly.pdbx_seq_one_letter_code
_entity_poly.pdbx_strand_id
1 'polypeptide(L)'
;EMTSSLVGSEMCIRDRLTPDDLRANYKYFLDAVIPVCEEVGIRMACHPDDPAWPIFGLPRIAHSQEDFDKIIKLHDSPANTVCLCTGSLGCSPDNDIPSIIRHFGEMNRIGAMHVRNIKFLGYHHFREAAHLSEAGDLNMFDIMEAIYDTCPDTYIRPDHGRMIWDEKGRPGYGLYDRALGATYLNGLWEAICRMKGEKK
;
A
#
# COMPACT_ATOMS: atom_id res chain seq x y z
N GLU A 1 6.54 -36.80 -0.07
CA GLU A 1 7.59 -36.59 0.95
C GLU A 1 8.49 -35.46 0.49
N MET A 2 8.20 -34.24 1.00
CA MET A 2 9.19 -33.16 0.92
C MET A 2 10.32 -33.54 1.88
N THR A 3 11.49 -33.77 1.35
CA THR A 3 12.65 -34.15 2.15
C THR A 3 13.03 -33.00 3.10
N SER A 4 13.14 -33.31 4.37
CA SER A 4 13.49 -32.36 5.46
C SER A 4 14.78 -31.55 5.22
N SER A 5 15.62 -31.95 4.26
CA SER A 5 16.86 -31.28 3.89
C SER A 5 16.65 -29.99 3.08
N LEU A 6 15.57 -29.88 2.29
CA LEU A 6 15.27 -28.66 1.52
C LEU A 6 14.72 -27.55 2.44
N VAL A 7 13.87 -27.91 3.41
CA VAL A 7 13.32 -26.96 4.39
C VAL A 7 14.44 -26.36 5.26
N GLY A 8 15.41 -27.17 5.66
CA GLY A 8 16.56 -26.70 6.46
C GLY A 8 17.49 -25.73 5.71
N SER A 9 17.74 -25.97 4.41
CA SER A 9 18.62 -25.10 3.61
C SER A 9 17.97 -23.77 3.25
N GLU A 10 16.67 -23.75 2.97
CA GLU A 10 15.93 -22.52 2.72
C GLU A 10 15.82 -21.64 3.97
N MET A 11 15.58 -22.20 5.14
CA MET A 11 15.59 -21.46 6.40
C MET A 11 16.97 -20.86 6.67
N CYS A 12 18.05 -21.61 6.50
CA CYS A 12 19.41 -21.09 6.67
C CYS A 12 19.79 -19.95 5.72
N ILE A 13 19.23 -19.91 4.51
CA ILE A 13 19.44 -18.80 3.56
C ILE A 13 18.64 -17.57 4.01
N ARG A 14 17.39 -17.75 4.40
CA ARG A 14 16.51 -16.66 4.86
C ARG A 14 16.97 -16.00 6.15
N ASP A 15 17.48 -16.78 7.10
CA ASP A 15 17.99 -16.31 8.39
C ASP A 15 19.23 -15.39 8.26
N ARG A 16 19.85 -15.35 7.08
CA ARG A 16 21.04 -14.52 6.80
C ARG A 16 20.74 -13.29 5.95
N LEU A 17 19.52 -13.17 5.39
CA LEU A 17 19.16 -12.03 4.57
C LEU A 17 19.03 -10.76 5.40
N THR A 18 19.73 -9.73 4.97
CA THR A 18 19.63 -8.39 5.52
C THR A 18 18.67 -7.52 4.69
N PRO A 19 18.19 -6.38 5.21
CA PRO A 19 17.46 -5.41 4.40
C PRO A 19 18.25 -4.94 3.17
N ASP A 20 19.57 -4.85 3.26
CA ASP A 20 20.43 -4.43 2.14
C ASP A 20 20.52 -5.51 1.06
N ASP A 21 20.57 -6.79 1.43
CA ASP A 21 20.49 -7.89 0.47
C ASP A 21 19.16 -7.88 -0.28
N LEU A 22 18.05 -7.62 0.42
CA LEU A 22 16.72 -7.48 -0.23
C LEU A 22 16.70 -6.29 -1.19
N ARG A 23 17.25 -5.14 -0.81
CA ARG A 23 17.36 -3.98 -1.69
C ARG A 23 18.22 -4.27 -2.90
N ALA A 24 19.34 -4.95 -2.72
CA ALA A 24 20.21 -5.35 -3.83
C ALA A 24 19.50 -6.30 -4.82
N ASN A 25 18.77 -7.29 -4.31
CA ASN A 25 17.98 -8.20 -5.12
C ASN A 25 16.85 -7.46 -5.84
N TYR A 26 16.18 -6.54 -5.16
CA TYR A 26 15.12 -5.74 -5.77
C TYR A 26 15.68 -4.78 -6.83
N LYS A 27 16.84 -4.18 -6.59
CA LYS A 27 17.53 -3.37 -7.60
C LYS A 27 17.83 -4.18 -8.85
N TYR A 28 18.39 -5.39 -8.72
CA TYR A 28 18.65 -6.28 -9.84
C TYR A 28 17.39 -6.55 -10.68
N PHE A 29 16.26 -6.78 -10.02
CA PHE A 29 14.96 -6.94 -10.68
C PHE A 29 14.52 -5.65 -11.39
N LEU A 30 14.60 -4.50 -10.71
CA LEU A 30 14.20 -3.21 -11.28
C LEU A 30 15.05 -2.83 -12.50
N ASP A 31 16.37 -3.05 -12.46
CA ASP A 31 17.28 -2.76 -13.58
C ASP A 31 16.93 -3.56 -14.84
N ALA A 32 16.35 -4.75 -14.68
CA ALA A 32 15.90 -5.57 -15.81
C ALA A 32 14.51 -5.18 -16.33
N VAL A 33 13.59 -4.78 -15.45
CA VAL A 33 12.17 -4.62 -15.78
C VAL A 33 11.79 -3.18 -16.10
N ILE A 34 12.36 -2.20 -15.42
CA ILE A 34 11.98 -0.80 -15.61
C ILE A 34 12.23 -0.30 -17.04
N PRO A 35 13.34 -0.63 -17.72
CA PRO A 35 13.52 -0.22 -19.13
C PRO A 35 12.41 -0.74 -20.06
N VAL A 36 11.91 -1.97 -19.80
CA VAL A 36 10.78 -2.52 -20.57
C VAL A 36 9.48 -1.78 -20.23
N CYS A 37 9.27 -1.42 -18.98
CA CYS A 37 8.11 -0.61 -18.57
C CYS A 37 8.11 0.75 -19.27
N GLU A 38 9.25 1.39 -19.38
CA GLU A 38 9.41 2.66 -20.10
C GLU A 38 9.09 2.51 -21.60
N GLU A 39 9.62 1.46 -22.24
CA GLU A 39 9.38 1.17 -23.66
C GLU A 39 7.89 0.99 -23.97
N VAL A 40 7.16 0.29 -23.11
CA VAL A 40 5.73 -0.01 -23.34
C VAL A 40 4.77 0.98 -22.66
N GLY A 41 5.29 2.00 -21.97
CA GLY A 41 4.49 3.05 -21.31
C GLY A 41 3.72 2.56 -20.08
N ILE A 42 4.26 1.58 -19.33
CA ILE A 42 3.67 1.03 -18.11
C ILE A 42 4.42 1.57 -16.89
N ARG A 43 3.70 1.84 -15.81
CA ARG A 43 4.27 2.17 -14.50
C ARG A 43 4.22 0.93 -13.60
N MET A 44 5.36 0.50 -13.09
CA MET A 44 5.45 -0.54 -12.08
C MET A 44 5.29 0.08 -10.70
N ALA A 45 4.37 -0.44 -9.90
CA ALA A 45 4.07 0.10 -8.59
C ALA A 45 4.39 -0.91 -7.49
N CYS A 46 5.40 -0.60 -6.66
CA CYS A 46 5.76 -1.42 -5.50
C CYS A 46 4.72 -1.26 -4.39
N HIS A 47 4.12 -2.38 -3.98
CA HIS A 47 3.17 -2.41 -2.87
C HIS A 47 3.92 -2.49 -1.53
N PRO A 48 3.43 -1.82 -0.46
CA PRO A 48 4.01 -1.94 0.87
C PRO A 48 4.00 -3.37 1.41
N ASP A 49 4.93 -3.65 2.28
CA ASP A 49 4.84 -4.81 3.16
C ASP A 49 3.56 -4.73 4.02
N ASP A 50 2.88 -5.85 4.18
CA ASP A 50 1.70 -5.98 5.04
C ASP A 50 1.91 -7.16 6.01
N PRO A 51 2.01 -6.89 7.31
CA PRO A 51 2.03 -5.59 8.00
C PRO A 51 3.35 -4.81 7.80
N ALA A 52 3.33 -3.50 8.18
CA ALA A 52 4.44 -2.57 8.06
C ALA A 52 5.53 -2.77 9.15
N TRP A 53 5.92 -4.00 9.39
CA TRP A 53 7.04 -4.39 10.28
C TRP A 53 7.57 -5.77 9.93
N PRO A 54 8.83 -6.10 10.28
CA PRO A 54 9.40 -7.44 10.11
C PRO A 54 8.59 -8.51 10.84
N ILE A 55 8.40 -9.66 10.21
CA ILE A 55 7.73 -10.83 10.79
C ILE A 55 8.60 -12.08 10.67
N PHE A 56 8.49 -12.98 11.65
CA PHE A 56 9.25 -14.23 11.70
C PHE A 56 10.78 -14.07 11.61
N GLY A 57 11.31 -12.92 12.07
CA GLY A 57 12.74 -12.61 11.95
C GLY A 57 13.20 -12.25 10.53
N LEU A 58 12.29 -12.19 9.56
CA LEU A 58 12.62 -11.85 8.18
C LEU A 58 12.57 -10.32 7.99
N PRO A 59 13.56 -9.72 7.32
CA PRO A 59 13.57 -8.30 7.05
C PRO A 59 12.47 -7.91 6.05
N ARG A 60 12.01 -6.67 6.16
CA ARG A 60 11.12 -6.01 5.22
C ARG A 60 11.72 -4.66 4.82
N ILE A 61 11.43 -4.19 3.62
CA ILE A 61 12.08 -3.00 3.04
C ILE A 61 11.11 -1.99 2.46
N ALA A 62 9.79 -2.19 2.63
CA ALA A 62 8.75 -1.36 2.06
C ALA A 62 7.64 -1.06 3.10
N HIS A 63 8.00 -0.46 4.26
CA HIS A 63 7.06 -0.29 5.37
C HIS A 63 7.03 1.15 5.95
N SER A 64 7.77 2.08 5.34
CA SER A 64 7.80 3.50 5.73
C SER A 64 8.04 4.41 4.53
N GLN A 65 7.84 5.72 4.70
CA GLN A 65 8.20 6.70 3.68
C GLN A 65 9.69 6.59 3.30
N GLU A 66 10.57 6.50 4.30
CA GLU A 66 12.03 6.39 4.08
C GLU A 66 12.40 5.16 3.25
N ASP A 67 11.73 4.04 3.47
CA ASP A 67 11.96 2.82 2.68
C ASP A 67 11.55 3.01 1.22
N PHE A 68 10.41 3.63 0.95
CA PHE A 68 9.99 3.91 -0.41
C PHE A 68 10.88 4.95 -1.10
N ASP A 69 11.41 5.93 -0.38
CA ASP A 69 12.43 6.85 -0.91
C ASP A 69 13.68 6.08 -1.37
N LYS A 70 14.10 5.07 -0.59
CA LYS A 70 15.20 4.18 -0.98
C LYS A 70 14.83 3.34 -2.21
N ILE A 71 13.63 2.75 -2.25
CA ILE A 71 13.14 1.92 -3.35
C ILE A 71 13.09 2.71 -4.67
N ILE A 72 12.57 3.93 -4.65
CA ILE A 72 12.54 4.78 -5.86
C ILE A 72 13.95 5.07 -6.36
N LYS A 73 14.91 5.28 -5.47
CA LYS A 73 16.30 5.55 -5.81
C LYS A 73 17.08 4.32 -6.30
N LEU A 74 16.59 3.09 -6.07
CA LEU A 74 17.26 1.89 -6.59
C LEU A 74 17.34 1.89 -8.12
N HIS A 75 16.30 2.42 -8.76
CA HIS A 75 16.24 2.70 -10.20
C HIS A 75 15.37 3.94 -10.40
N ASP A 76 16.00 5.10 -10.52
CA ASP A 76 15.28 6.40 -10.62
C ASP A 76 14.69 6.58 -12.00
N SER A 77 13.41 6.24 -12.13
CA SER A 77 12.61 6.31 -13.34
C SER A 77 11.17 6.65 -13.03
N PRO A 78 10.48 7.44 -13.87
CA PRO A 78 9.03 7.66 -13.76
C PRO A 78 8.20 6.37 -13.81
N ALA A 79 8.74 5.28 -14.35
CA ALA A 79 8.11 3.97 -14.40
C ALA A 79 8.26 3.18 -13.09
N ASN A 80 9.21 3.54 -12.20
CA ASN A 80 9.35 2.97 -10.87
C ASN A 80 8.55 3.78 -9.85
N THR A 81 7.45 3.26 -9.36
CA THR A 81 6.47 3.98 -8.54
C THR A 81 6.02 3.18 -7.31
N VAL A 82 5.22 3.80 -6.48
CA VAL A 82 4.62 3.22 -5.28
C VAL A 82 3.16 2.85 -5.55
N CYS A 83 2.74 1.65 -5.17
CA CYS A 83 1.35 1.34 -4.93
C CYS A 83 1.05 1.66 -3.46
N LEU A 84 0.59 2.87 -3.17
CA LEU A 84 0.38 3.28 -1.79
C LEU A 84 -0.87 2.61 -1.22
N CYS A 85 -0.68 1.73 -0.24
CA CYS A 85 -1.77 1.09 0.49
C CYS A 85 -1.92 1.71 1.87
N THR A 86 -3.03 2.43 2.09
CA THR A 86 -3.27 3.16 3.34
C THR A 86 -3.36 2.24 4.54
N GLY A 87 -3.96 1.06 4.39
CA GLY A 87 -4.06 0.10 5.48
C GLY A 87 -2.74 -0.62 5.78
N SER A 88 -1.97 -1.01 4.74
CA SER A 88 -0.67 -1.67 4.96
C SER A 88 0.34 -0.75 5.63
N LEU A 89 0.48 0.49 5.16
CA LEU A 89 1.34 1.49 5.81
C LEU A 89 0.75 1.99 7.13
N GLY A 90 -0.57 2.24 7.14
CA GLY A 90 -1.27 2.80 8.30
C GLY A 90 -1.41 1.84 9.48
N CYS A 91 -1.06 0.55 9.34
CA CYS A 91 -1.00 -0.35 10.49
C CYS A 91 0.21 -0.05 11.41
N SER A 92 1.17 0.76 10.96
CA SER A 92 2.18 1.37 11.82
C SER A 92 1.75 2.78 12.24
N PRO A 93 1.63 3.06 13.55
CA PRO A 93 1.25 4.39 14.03
C PRO A 93 2.31 5.47 13.75
N ASP A 94 3.52 5.07 13.37
CA ASP A 94 4.61 5.98 13.01
C ASP A 94 4.46 6.56 11.60
N ASN A 95 3.57 6.00 10.78
CA ASN A 95 3.33 6.42 9.41
C ASN A 95 2.16 7.43 9.34
N ASP A 96 2.47 8.69 9.04
CA ASP A 96 1.48 9.72 8.69
C ASP A 96 1.05 9.54 7.22
N ILE A 97 -0.07 8.87 7.01
CA ILE A 97 -0.54 8.47 5.67
C ILE A 97 -0.82 9.68 4.76
N PRO A 98 -1.55 10.74 5.18
CA PRO A 98 -1.72 11.94 4.35
C PRO A 98 -0.39 12.58 3.95
N SER A 99 0.58 12.68 4.85
CA SER A 99 1.89 13.24 4.54
C SER A 99 2.66 12.38 3.54
N ILE A 100 2.62 11.05 3.67
CA ILE A 100 3.25 10.12 2.74
C ILE A 100 2.62 10.23 1.34
N ILE A 101 1.29 10.37 1.26
CA ILE A 101 0.58 10.58 -0.02
C ILE A 101 1.05 11.88 -0.67
N ARG A 102 1.09 12.99 0.06
CA ARG A 102 1.55 14.27 -0.48
C ARG A 102 2.99 14.18 -0.98
N HIS A 103 3.88 13.58 -0.21
CA HIS A 103 5.28 13.40 -0.59
C HIS A 103 5.46 12.69 -1.94
N PHE A 104 4.87 11.51 -2.10
CA PHE A 104 5.01 10.75 -3.35
C PHE A 104 4.10 11.25 -4.48
N GLY A 105 2.98 11.89 -4.15
CA GLY A 105 2.08 12.53 -5.11
C GLY A 105 2.73 13.72 -5.79
N GLU A 106 3.34 14.63 -5.03
CA GLU A 106 4.09 15.80 -5.55
C GLU A 106 5.27 15.38 -6.43
N MET A 107 5.90 14.24 -6.12
CA MET A 107 6.95 13.65 -6.94
C MET A 107 6.42 12.94 -8.19
N ASN A 108 5.10 12.80 -8.37
CA ASN A 108 4.47 11.97 -9.39
C ASN A 108 4.94 10.50 -9.34
N ARG A 109 5.12 9.96 -8.13
CA ARG A 109 5.62 8.60 -7.91
C ARG A 109 4.56 7.64 -7.37
N ILE A 110 3.29 8.00 -7.33
CA ILE A 110 2.18 7.09 -7.01
C ILE A 110 1.65 6.50 -8.31
N GLY A 111 1.81 5.18 -8.50
CA GLY A 111 1.33 4.45 -9.67
C GLY A 111 -0.09 3.91 -9.51
N ALA A 112 -0.46 3.54 -8.29
CA ALA A 112 -1.79 3.09 -7.91
C ALA A 112 -1.98 3.25 -6.39
N MET A 113 -3.23 3.20 -5.92
CA MET A 113 -3.53 3.25 -4.50
C MET A 113 -4.55 2.20 -4.07
N HIS A 114 -4.31 1.64 -2.90
CA HIS A 114 -5.30 0.89 -2.13
C HIS A 114 -5.72 1.74 -0.94
N VAL A 115 -7.00 2.14 -0.91
CA VAL A 115 -7.52 3.04 0.12
C VAL A 115 -8.50 2.28 1.00
N ARG A 116 -8.02 1.79 2.12
CA ARG A 116 -8.78 1.06 3.14
C ARG A 116 -8.48 1.57 4.54
N ASN A 117 -9.34 1.25 5.48
CA ASN A 117 -9.20 1.64 6.87
C ASN A 117 -8.88 0.42 7.74
N ILE A 118 -8.17 0.66 8.83
CA ILE A 118 -7.82 -0.36 9.83
C ILE A 118 -8.13 0.14 11.24
N LYS A 119 -8.25 -0.79 12.17
CA LYS A 119 -8.41 -0.50 13.60
C LYS A 119 -7.28 -1.11 14.40
N PHE A 120 -6.54 -0.28 15.13
CA PHE A 120 -5.53 -0.75 16.07
C PHE A 120 -6.18 -1.48 17.25
N LEU A 121 -5.56 -2.57 17.67
CA LEU A 121 -5.96 -3.35 18.84
C LEU A 121 -4.82 -3.43 19.88
N GLY A 122 -3.63 -2.96 19.53
CA GLY A 122 -2.44 -2.96 20.35
C GLY A 122 -1.16 -2.95 19.52
N TYR A 123 -0.02 -3.05 20.18
CA TYR A 123 1.27 -3.08 19.51
C TYR A 123 1.36 -4.28 18.55
N HIS A 124 1.67 -4.01 17.28
CA HIS A 124 1.70 -5.02 16.20
C HIS A 124 0.39 -5.84 16.06
N HIS A 125 -0.73 -5.23 16.45
CA HIS A 125 -2.03 -5.89 16.38
C HIS A 125 -3.08 -4.92 15.83
N PHE A 126 -3.66 -5.25 14.70
CA PHE A 126 -4.70 -4.49 14.03
C PHE A 126 -5.70 -5.42 13.34
N ARG A 127 -6.80 -4.87 12.90
CA ARG A 127 -7.80 -5.57 12.08
C ARG A 127 -8.33 -4.67 10.98
N GLU A 128 -8.89 -5.27 9.95
CA GLU A 128 -9.67 -4.56 8.94
C GLU A 128 -10.86 -3.82 9.58
N ALA A 129 -11.14 -2.62 9.10
CA ALA A 129 -12.29 -1.82 9.49
C ALA A 129 -13.15 -1.46 8.27
N ALA A 130 -14.37 -0.96 8.49
CA ALA A 130 -15.10 -0.30 7.43
C ALA A 130 -14.36 0.96 6.96
N HIS A 131 -14.61 1.40 5.74
CA HIS A 131 -13.93 2.55 5.17
C HIS A 131 -14.27 3.89 5.85
N LEU A 132 -15.37 3.97 6.62
CA LEU A 132 -15.70 5.17 7.38
C LEU A 132 -14.58 5.51 8.37
N SER A 133 -14.22 6.79 8.47
CA SER A 133 -13.16 7.25 9.39
C SER A 133 -13.44 6.83 10.83
N GLU A 134 -14.69 6.92 11.30
CA GLU A 134 -15.11 6.54 12.66
C GLU A 134 -15.01 5.04 12.95
N ALA A 135 -14.99 4.20 11.92
CA ALA A 135 -14.94 2.75 12.08
C ALA A 135 -13.52 2.20 12.31
N GLY A 136 -12.51 2.96 11.95
CA GLY A 136 -11.10 2.64 12.08
C GLY A 136 -10.31 3.73 12.80
N ASP A 137 -9.02 3.81 12.51
CA ASP A 137 -8.12 4.78 13.11
C ASP A 137 -7.44 5.69 12.06
N LEU A 138 -7.73 5.49 10.76
CA LEU A 138 -7.26 6.36 9.70
C LEU A 138 -8.33 7.40 9.37
N ASN A 139 -7.92 8.67 9.26
CA ASN A 139 -8.79 9.73 8.77
C ASN A 139 -8.93 9.65 7.25
N MET A 140 -9.99 9.02 6.79
CA MET A 140 -10.22 8.78 5.37
C MET A 140 -10.51 10.07 4.60
N PHE A 141 -11.02 11.12 5.26
CA PHE A 141 -11.21 12.43 4.62
C PHE A 141 -9.86 13.07 4.28
N ASP A 142 -8.93 13.15 5.25
CA ASP A 142 -7.60 13.75 5.05
C ASP A 142 -6.79 12.95 4.01
N ILE A 143 -6.96 11.62 3.98
CA ILE A 143 -6.37 10.75 2.96
C ILE A 143 -6.89 11.12 1.57
N MET A 144 -8.21 11.20 1.39
CA MET A 144 -8.81 11.54 0.10
C MET A 144 -8.51 12.99 -0.31
N GLU A 145 -8.39 13.92 0.63
CA GLU A 145 -7.97 15.29 0.35
C GLU A 145 -6.50 15.34 -0.10
N ALA A 146 -5.60 14.59 0.54
CA ALA A 146 -4.21 14.49 0.11
C ALA A 146 -4.07 13.95 -1.32
N ILE A 147 -4.87 12.94 -1.68
CA ILE A 147 -4.93 12.39 -3.04
C ILE A 147 -5.42 13.46 -4.03
N TYR A 148 -6.52 14.14 -3.70
CA TYR A 148 -7.07 15.21 -4.53
C TYR A 148 -6.03 16.31 -4.82
N ASP A 149 -5.32 16.73 -3.79
CA ASP A 149 -4.37 17.86 -3.89
C ASP A 149 -3.11 17.52 -4.69
N THR A 150 -2.66 16.25 -4.72
CA THR A 150 -1.32 15.90 -5.24
C THR A 150 -1.31 14.85 -6.35
N CYS A 151 -2.32 14.00 -6.43
CA CYS A 151 -2.38 12.93 -7.42
C CYS A 151 -3.82 12.54 -7.84
N PRO A 152 -4.64 13.51 -8.29
CA PRO A 152 -6.08 13.31 -8.53
C PRO A 152 -6.39 12.28 -9.62
N ASP A 153 -5.47 12.04 -10.55
CA ASP A 153 -5.62 11.09 -11.65
C ASP A 153 -5.15 9.66 -11.30
N THR A 154 -4.73 9.45 -10.05
CA THR A 154 -4.24 8.14 -9.60
C THR A 154 -5.37 7.12 -9.51
N TYR A 155 -5.07 5.89 -9.92
CA TYR A 155 -5.99 4.78 -9.82
C TYR A 155 -6.19 4.36 -8.35
N ILE A 156 -7.44 4.39 -7.89
CA ILE A 156 -7.81 4.07 -6.50
C ILE A 156 -8.72 2.85 -6.47
N ARG A 157 -8.49 1.94 -5.54
CA ARG A 157 -9.41 0.85 -5.22
C ARG A 157 -9.60 0.73 -3.70
N PRO A 158 -10.78 0.28 -3.23
CA PRO A 158 -11.07 0.10 -1.80
C PRO A 158 -10.34 -1.11 -1.17
N ASP A 159 -9.48 -1.80 -1.91
CA ASP A 159 -8.63 -2.93 -1.52
C ASP A 159 -9.39 -4.12 -0.91
N HIS A 160 -9.17 -4.40 0.39
CA HIS A 160 -9.81 -5.50 1.09
C HIS A 160 -11.27 -5.20 1.45
N GLY A 161 -12.04 -6.26 1.72
CA GLY A 161 -13.40 -6.18 2.22
C GLY A 161 -13.62 -7.25 3.29
N ARG A 162 -14.24 -6.85 4.39
CA ARG A 162 -14.66 -7.80 5.42
C ARG A 162 -15.80 -8.66 4.86
N MET A 163 -15.89 -9.89 5.32
CA MET A 163 -17.05 -10.75 5.03
C MET A 163 -18.22 -10.29 5.89
N ILE A 164 -19.19 -9.58 5.30
CA ILE A 164 -20.39 -9.09 5.99
C ILE A 164 -21.65 -9.70 5.39
N TRP A 165 -22.75 -9.67 6.12
CA TRP A 165 -24.08 -10.15 5.70
C TRP A 165 -24.08 -11.60 5.22
N ASP A 166 -23.38 -12.49 5.95
CA ASP A 166 -23.26 -13.92 5.63
C ASP A 166 -22.72 -14.20 4.23
N GLU A 167 -21.99 -13.27 3.64
CA GLU A 167 -21.32 -13.44 2.35
C GLU A 167 -20.37 -14.64 2.40
N LYS A 168 -20.45 -15.47 1.37
CA LYS A 168 -19.57 -16.63 1.23
C LYS A 168 -18.56 -16.38 0.13
N GLY A 169 -17.31 -16.65 0.41
CA GLY A 169 -16.22 -16.42 -0.51
C GLY A 169 -14.85 -16.52 0.16
N ARG A 170 -13.84 -16.01 -0.52
CA ARG A 170 -12.49 -15.97 0.05
C ARG A 170 -12.43 -14.92 1.18
N PRO A 171 -12.01 -15.29 2.39
CA PRO A 171 -11.84 -14.34 3.49
C PRO A 171 -10.95 -13.16 3.09
N GLY A 172 -11.32 -11.95 3.52
CA GLY A 172 -10.61 -10.71 3.17
C GLY A 172 -11.02 -10.10 1.82
N TYR A 173 -11.90 -10.74 1.05
CA TYR A 173 -12.32 -10.28 -0.27
C TYR A 173 -13.84 -10.08 -0.37
N GLY A 174 -14.49 -9.70 0.73
CA GLY A 174 -15.93 -9.42 0.79
C GLY A 174 -16.34 -8.39 -0.25
N LEU A 175 -17.29 -8.74 -1.13
CA LEU A 175 -17.74 -7.88 -2.22
C LEU A 175 -18.59 -6.73 -1.69
N TYR A 176 -19.48 -7.00 -0.74
CA TYR A 176 -20.39 -5.98 -0.19
C TYR A 176 -19.62 -4.89 0.55
N ASP A 177 -18.67 -5.26 1.41
CA ASP A 177 -17.88 -4.28 2.16
C ASP A 177 -16.99 -3.42 1.23
N ARG A 178 -16.44 -4.01 0.16
CA ARG A 178 -15.70 -3.27 -0.86
C ARG A 178 -16.60 -2.32 -1.66
N ALA A 179 -17.81 -2.73 -2.00
CA ALA A 179 -18.78 -1.89 -2.67
C ALA A 179 -19.20 -0.68 -1.80
N LEU A 180 -19.44 -0.91 -0.51
CA LEU A 180 -19.69 0.17 0.47
C LEU A 180 -18.48 1.10 0.58
N GLY A 181 -17.28 0.54 0.64
CA GLY A 181 -16.03 1.30 0.66
C GLY A 181 -15.88 2.19 -0.57
N ALA A 182 -16.06 1.63 -1.77
CA ALA A 182 -16.02 2.41 -3.01
C ALA A 182 -17.05 3.54 -3.03
N THR A 183 -18.27 3.27 -2.57
CA THR A 183 -19.34 4.29 -2.47
C THR A 183 -18.96 5.41 -1.51
N TYR A 184 -18.39 5.06 -0.35
CA TYR A 184 -17.94 6.04 0.64
C TYR A 184 -16.80 6.92 0.09
N LEU A 185 -15.79 6.31 -0.54
CA LEU A 185 -14.67 7.06 -1.13
C LEU A 185 -15.15 8.00 -2.25
N ASN A 186 -16.11 7.57 -3.10
CA ASN A 186 -16.73 8.43 -4.10
C ASN A 186 -17.50 9.60 -3.47
N GLY A 187 -18.20 9.36 -2.35
CA GLY A 187 -18.89 10.43 -1.63
C GLY A 187 -17.94 11.46 -1.03
N LEU A 188 -16.79 11.01 -0.45
CA LEU A 188 -15.74 11.91 0.01
C LEU A 188 -15.14 12.71 -1.16
N TRP A 189 -14.87 12.06 -2.28
CA TRP A 189 -14.34 12.72 -3.48
C TRP A 189 -15.29 13.82 -3.98
N GLU A 190 -16.58 13.52 -4.09
CA GLU A 190 -17.59 14.52 -4.48
C GLU A 190 -17.62 15.71 -3.51
N ALA A 191 -17.56 15.45 -2.21
CA ALA A 191 -17.55 16.50 -1.20
C ALA A 191 -16.29 17.39 -1.32
N ILE A 192 -15.12 16.79 -1.49
CA ILE A 192 -13.85 17.51 -1.66
C ILE A 192 -13.87 18.38 -2.93
N CYS A 193 -14.31 17.84 -4.08
CA CYS A 193 -14.45 18.61 -5.32
C CYS A 193 -15.32 19.86 -5.11
N ARG A 194 -16.47 19.71 -4.44
CA ARG A 194 -17.37 20.84 -4.16
C ARG A 194 -16.75 21.86 -3.20
N MET A 195 -16.03 21.41 -2.17
CA MET A 195 -15.33 22.29 -1.22
C MET A 195 -14.21 23.08 -1.90
N LYS A 196 -13.51 22.48 -2.86
CA LYS A 196 -12.45 23.12 -3.66
C LYS A 196 -13.00 23.97 -4.82
N GLY A 197 -14.30 24.04 -5.00
CA GLY A 197 -14.98 24.91 -5.99
C GLY A 197 -15.07 24.33 -7.40
N GLU A 198 -14.82 23.04 -7.57
CA GLU A 198 -15.04 22.37 -8.85
C GLU A 198 -16.55 22.23 -9.13
N LYS A 199 -16.99 22.73 -10.27
CA LYS A 199 -18.34 22.47 -10.79
C LYS A 199 -18.27 21.16 -11.59
N LYS A 200 -18.99 20.14 -11.11
CA LYS A 200 -19.33 18.99 -11.97
C LYS A 200 -20.43 19.36 -12.93
#